data_0ff2a41d3a3af633aa4b3fc3b21cb0c3
#
_entry.id   0ff2a41d3a3af633aa4b3fc3b21cb0c3
#
_cell.length_a   1.000
_cell.length_b   1.000
_cell.length_c   1.000
_cell.angle_alpha   90.00
_cell.angle_beta   90.00
_cell.angle_gamma   90.00
#
_symmetry.space_group_name_H-M   'P 1'
#
loop_
_entity.id
_entity.type
_entity.pdbx_description
1 polymer ?
#
loop_
_entity_poly.entity_id
_entity_poly.type
_entity_poly.pdbx_seq_one_letter_code
_entity_poly.pdbx_strand_id
1 'polypeptide(L)'
;PGEYLVVFASGKNRTDPSGNLHTNFRLRAEGETVLLCDVLGQVVDTVTYDNLPKDKSWARIEGLDYQWQECASPTPGLPNNRSSQIQLDLKLRAANTRGVFISEVMSSSTGVETPYGKSSYDWIELYNAATVPVSLDGWWLSDNPNHPRKCQLSGVTIPAGGYLVVFASGLTASPSGRSDIVHVPMRLSALGDTVLLSDPSGNLIDKLVVPQLETDVSYGRDFDHGGLFYYTETTAGAKNGQGFSGYAA
;
A
#
# COMPACT_ATOMS: atom_id res chain seq x y z
N PRO A 1 23.75 14.84 -3.52
CA PRO A 1 22.93 15.74 -2.69
C PRO A 1 21.51 15.19 -2.56
N GLY A 2 20.93 15.24 -1.34
CA GLY A 2 19.57 14.74 -1.08
C GLY A 2 19.44 13.23 -0.91
N GLU A 3 20.56 12.50 -0.76
CA GLU A 3 20.58 11.07 -0.52
C GLU A 3 20.69 10.74 0.98
N TYR A 4 20.25 9.55 1.35
CA TYR A 4 20.29 9.05 2.72
C TYR A 4 21.28 7.90 2.84
N LEU A 5 22.08 7.90 3.90
CA LEU A 5 22.98 6.82 4.26
C LEU A 5 22.44 6.10 5.51
N VAL A 6 22.21 4.79 5.40
CA VAL A 6 21.81 3.96 6.53
C VAL A 6 23.04 3.30 7.15
N VAL A 7 23.27 3.55 8.44
CA VAL A 7 24.34 2.93 9.24
C VAL A 7 23.70 2.14 10.39
N PHE A 8 23.98 0.85 10.48
CA PHE A 8 23.42 -0.01 11.50
C PHE A 8 24.22 0.07 12.80
N ALA A 9 23.62 0.52 13.88
CA ALA A 9 24.21 0.52 15.22
C ALA A 9 24.18 -0.90 15.85
N SER A 10 24.99 -1.80 15.30
CA SER A 10 24.93 -3.24 15.62
C SER A 10 26.13 -3.81 16.37
N GLY A 11 27.17 -3.02 16.61
CA GLY A 11 28.43 -3.45 17.22
C GLY A 11 29.33 -4.30 16.31
N LYS A 12 29.00 -4.44 15.01
CA LYS A 12 29.76 -5.31 14.07
C LYS A 12 30.98 -4.65 13.47
N ASN A 13 31.13 -3.33 13.60
CA ASN A 13 32.26 -2.54 13.09
C ASN A 13 32.60 -2.84 11.62
N ARG A 14 31.61 -2.71 10.72
CA ARG A 14 31.79 -2.90 9.28
C ARG A 14 31.82 -1.56 8.59
N THR A 15 32.96 -1.22 7.99
CA THR A 15 33.22 0.09 7.36
C THR A 15 33.39 0.00 5.85
N ASP A 16 33.23 -1.17 5.25
CA ASP A 16 33.31 -1.36 3.80
C ASP A 16 32.09 -0.69 3.10
N PRO A 17 32.30 0.33 2.24
CA PRO A 17 31.22 1.05 1.57
C PRO A 17 30.52 0.22 0.49
N SER A 18 31.06 -0.93 0.08
CA SER A 18 30.39 -1.85 -0.85
C SER A 18 29.26 -2.67 -0.20
N GLY A 19 29.17 -2.63 1.12
CA GLY A 19 28.17 -3.36 1.89
C GLY A 19 27.43 -2.46 2.88
N ASN A 20 26.58 -3.09 3.71
CA ASN A 20 25.92 -2.39 4.80
C ASN A 20 26.92 -1.92 5.85
N LEU A 21 26.91 -0.64 6.16
CA LEU A 21 27.75 -0.05 7.18
C LEU A 21 27.24 -0.38 8.59
N HIS A 22 28.13 -0.70 9.50
CA HIS A 22 27.80 -1.02 10.89
C HIS A 22 28.79 -0.34 11.84
N THR A 23 28.26 0.30 12.88
CA THR A 23 29.06 0.87 13.97
C THR A 23 29.66 -0.25 14.84
N ASN A 24 30.65 0.13 15.66
CA ASN A 24 31.21 -0.71 16.72
C ASN A 24 30.45 -0.64 18.06
N PHE A 25 29.36 0.13 18.10
CA PHE A 25 28.47 0.29 19.25
C PHE A 25 27.02 -0.07 18.90
N ARG A 26 26.19 -0.11 19.92
CA ARG A 26 24.72 -0.29 19.81
C ARG A 26 24.01 0.87 20.48
N LEU A 27 22.84 1.22 20.02
CA LEU A 27 21.98 2.22 20.64
C LEU A 27 21.11 1.58 21.73
N ARG A 28 20.81 2.35 22.77
CA ARG A 28 19.97 1.94 23.92
C ARG A 28 18.55 2.41 23.71
N ALA A 29 17.58 1.56 24.03
CA ALA A 29 16.15 1.92 23.94
C ALA A 29 15.72 2.94 25.01
N GLU A 30 16.38 2.92 26.16
CA GLU A 30 16.08 3.78 27.32
C GLU A 30 16.46 5.25 27.08
N GLY A 31 17.23 5.53 26.06
CA GLY A 31 17.66 6.86 25.69
C GLY A 31 19.16 6.97 25.53
N GLU A 32 19.57 7.83 24.60
CA GLU A 32 20.99 8.09 24.30
C GLU A 32 21.17 9.37 23.51
N THR A 33 22.38 9.90 23.52
CA THR A 33 22.79 10.99 22.62
C THR A 33 23.69 10.44 21.52
N VAL A 34 23.30 10.70 20.27
CA VAL A 34 24.07 10.34 19.07
C VAL A 34 24.71 11.59 18.50
N LEU A 35 26.02 11.53 18.26
CA LEU A 35 26.81 12.61 17.68
C LEU A 35 27.30 12.21 16.29
N LEU A 36 27.18 13.14 15.35
CA LEU A 36 27.86 13.07 14.05
C LEU A 36 29.03 14.06 14.11
N CYS A 37 30.24 13.57 13.91
CA CYS A 37 31.44 14.38 13.90
C CYS A 37 32.09 14.38 12.52
N ASP A 38 32.79 15.46 12.19
CA ASP A 38 33.66 15.52 11.01
C ASP A 38 34.98 14.77 11.23
N VAL A 39 35.85 14.80 10.24
CA VAL A 39 37.16 14.13 10.28
C VAL A 39 38.11 14.75 11.31
N LEU A 40 37.85 15.94 11.81
CA LEU A 40 38.61 16.64 12.85
C LEU A 40 38.03 16.41 14.24
N GLY A 41 36.94 15.63 14.36
CA GLY A 41 36.24 15.35 15.60
C GLY A 41 35.30 16.48 16.05
N GLN A 42 35.01 17.45 15.22
CA GLN A 42 34.05 18.50 15.53
C GLN A 42 32.63 17.99 15.34
N VAL A 43 31.75 18.28 16.29
CA VAL A 43 30.35 17.89 16.21
C VAL A 43 29.64 18.66 15.11
N VAL A 44 29.16 17.96 14.10
CA VAL A 44 28.40 18.48 12.95
C VAL A 44 26.91 18.43 13.22
N ASP A 45 26.45 17.37 13.90
CA ASP A 45 25.05 17.19 14.24
C ASP A 45 24.92 16.35 15.52
N THR A 46 23.82 16.55 16.24
CA THR A 46 23.54 15.80 17.49
C THR A 46 22.05 15.57 17.63
N VAL A 47 21.71 14.44 18.20
CA VAL A 47 20.34 14.12 18.62
C VAL A 47 20.35 13.38 19.95
N THR A 48 19.47 13.78 20.84
CA THR A 48 19.16 13.07 22.07
C THR A 48 17.73 12.56 22.01
N TYR A 49 17.51 11.34 22.38
CA TYR A 49 16.19 10.75 22.54
C TYR A 49 16.08 10.03 23.90
N ASP A 50 14.87 10.01 24.43
CA ASP A 50 14.53 9.30 25.66
C ASP A 50 13.60 8.12 25.29
N ASN A 51 13.70 7.02 26.01
CA ASN A 51 12.83 5.85 25.99
C ASN A 51 12.06 5.63 24.67
N LEU A 52 12.77 5.16 23.64
CA LEU A 52 12.20 4.90 22.31
C LEU A 52 11.54 3.51 22.28
N PRO A 53 10.21 3.41 22.14
CA PRO A 53 9.52 2.13 22.08
C PRO A 53 9.99 1.26 20.92
N LYS A 54 9.79 -0.06 21.06
CA LYS A 54 10.13 -1.02 20.01
C LYS A 54 9.42 -0.66 18.69
N ASP A 55 10.13 -0.83 17.58
CA ASP A 55 9.64 -0.57 16.20
C ASP A 55 9.27 0.89 15.92
N LYS A 56 9.70 1.82 16.77
CA LYS A 56 9.60 3.28 16.57
C LYS A 56 10.95 3.87 16.19
N SER A 57 10.94 5.07 15.63
CA SER A 57 12.14 5.86 15.38
C SER A 57 12.00 7.29 15.92
N TRP A 58 13.13 7.93 16.20
CA TRP A 58 13.23 9.34 16.49
C TRP A 58 13.77 10.03 15.25
N ALA A 59 13.02 10.95 14.66
CA ALA A 59 13.33 11.48 13.35
C ALA A 59 12.97 12.96 13.18
N ARG A 60 13.71 13.65 12.34
CA ARG A 60 13.33 14.98 11.83
C ARG A 60 12.27 14.82 10.75
N ILE A 61 11.11 15.46 10.93
CA ILE A 61 10.00 15.37 10.00
C ILE A 61 10.07 16.48 8.97
N GLU A 62 10.02 16.10 7.71
CA GLU A 62 9.90 17.03 6.60
C GLU A 62 8.59 17.83 6.70
N GLY A 63 8.67 19.15 6.52
CA GLY A 63 7.50 20.05 6.63
C GLY A 63 7.15 20.54 8.03
N LEU A 64 7.88 20.09 9.08
CA LEU A 64 7.72 20.56 10.46
C LEU A 64 9.00 21.27 10.97
N ASP A 65 9.58 22.15 10.20
CA ASP A 65 10.85 22.84 10.49
C ASP A 65 11.97 21.90 10.96
N TYR A 66 11.96 20.66 10.45
CA TYR A 66 12.89 19.59 10.82
C TYR A 66 12.97 19.30 12.33
N GLN A 67 11.87 19.49 13.06
CA GLN A 67 11.81 19.15 14.48
C GLN A 67 11.91 17.62 14.68
N TRP A 68 12.61 17.26 15.75
CA TRP A 68 12.73 15.86 16.16
C TRP A 68 11.46 15.38 16.84
N GLN A 69 10.95 14.23 16.42
CA GLN A 69 9.81 13.58 17.07
C GLN A 69 9.81 12.06 16.91
N GLU A 70 9.02 11.39 17.72
CA GLU A 70 8.77 9.94 17.58
C GLU A 70 7.97 9.68 16.30
N CYS A 71 8.44 8.70 15.53
CA CYS A 71 7.76 8.21 14.33
C CYS A 71 7.31 6.77 14.53
N ALA A 72 6.00 6.55 14.38
CA ALA A 72 5.41 5.22 14.49
C ALA A 72 5.85 4.26 13.39
N SER A 73 6.23 4.78 12.24
CA SER A 73 6.66 4.00 11.07
C SER A 73 8.01 4.54 10.58
N PRO A 74 9.12 3.86 10.92
CA PRO A 74 10.46 4.24 10.47
C PRO A 74 10.61 4.22 8.95
N THR A 75 11.40 5.14 8.39
CA THR A 75 11.64 5.30 6.94
C THR A 75 13.13 5.24 6.59
N PRO A 76 13.87 4.17 6.94
CA PRO A 76 15.31 4.10 6.70
C PRO A 76 15.64 4.24 5.20
N GLY A 77 16.54 5.17 4.89
CA GLY A 77 16.98 5.45 3.52
C GLY A 77 16.00 6.28 2.68
N LEU A 78 14.95 6.81 3.29
CA LEU A 78 13.92 7.61 2.63
C LEU A 78 13.62 8.88 3.45
N PRO A 79 13.00 9.93 2.86
CA PRO A 79 12.53 11.08 3.59
C PRO A 79 11.58 10.71 4.74
N ASN A 80 11.64 11.44 5.85
CA ASN A 80 10.76 11.21 6.99
C ASN A 80 9.40 11.89 6.76
N ASN A 81 8.61 11.31 5.85
CA ASN A 81 7.27 11.79 5.52
C ASN A 81 6.31 10.62 5.28
N ARG A 82 5.03 10.93 5.16
CA ARG A 82 3.96 9.93 4.99
C ARG A 82 4.12 9.12 3.69
N SER A 83 4.53 9.77 2.60
CA SER A 83 4.75 9.10 1.30
C SER A 83 5.81 7.99 1.41
N SER A 84 6.92 8.28 2.07
CA SER A 84 8.00 7.31 2.30
C SER A 84 7.56 6.14 3.20
N GLN A 85 6.76 6.42 4.23
CA GLN A 85 6.18 5.38 5.10
C GLN A 85 5.34 4.39 4.28
N ILE A 86 4.54 4.90 3.37
CA ILE A 86 3.68 4.09 2.51
C ILE A 86 4.48 3.31 1.49
N GLN A 87 5.47 3.94 0.84
CA GLN A 87 6.37 3.24 -0.08
C GLN A 87 7.08 2.06 0.60
N LEU A 88 7.54 2.27 1.84
CA LEU A 88 8.20 1.19 2.60
C LEU A 88 7.21 0.09 2.99
N ASP A 89 6.01 0.46 3.47
CA ASP A 89 4.95 -0.49 3.80
C ASP A 89 4.55 -1.33 2.57
N LEU A 90 4.38 -0.68 1.42
CA LEU A 90 4.12 -1.37 0.15
C LEU A 90 5.24 -2.32 -0.24
N LYS A 91 6.51 -1.92 -0.12
CA LYS A 91 7.67 -2.80 -0.38
C LYS A 91 7.71 -4.00 0.56
N LEU A 92 7.45 -3.79 1.86
CA LEU A 92 7.42 -4.86 2.85
C LEU A 92 6.25 -5.82 2.62
N ARG A 93 5.08 -5.29 2.29
CA ARG A 93 3.90 -6.10 1.92
C ARG A 93 4.15 -6.86 0.62
N ALA A 94 4.70 -6.22 -0.41
CA ALA A 94 5.07 -6.88 -1.67
C ALA A 94 6.05 -8.04 -1.45
N ALA A 95 7.01 -7.89 -0.56
CA ALA A 95 7.95 -8.97 -0.20
C ALA A 95 7.26 -10.14 0.53
N ASN A 96 6.22 -9.86 1.35
CA ASN A 96 5.55 -10.86 2.20
C ASN A 96 4.26 -11.44 1.60
N THR A 97 3.61 -10.74 0.67
CA THR A 97 2.24 -11.03 0.22
C THR A 97 2.11 -11.24 -1.28
N ARG A 98 3.18 -11.51 -2.01
CA ARG A 98 3.19 -11.59 -3.49
C ARG A 98 2.77 -10.30 -4.19
N GLY A 99 2.68 -9.17 -3.47
CA GLY A 99 2.56 -7.83 -4.03
C GLY A 99 1.21 -7.42 -4.59
N VAL A 100 0.15 -8.19 -4.37
CA VAL A 100 -1.18 -7.83 -4.89
C VAL A 100 -1.99 -7.06 -3.85
N PHE A 101 -2.59 -5.93 -4.27
CA PHE A 101 -3.39 -5.05 -3.43
C PHE A 101 -4.75 -4.75 -4.07
N ILE A 102 -5.74 -4.45 -3.25
CA ILE A 102 -6.98 -3.80 -3.70
C ILE A 102 -6.64 -2.33 -3.94
N SER A 103 -6.66 -1.92 -5.20
CA SER A 103 -6.30 -0.57 -5.65
C SER A 103 -7.48 0.39 -5.53
N GLU A 104 -8.61 0.03 -6.10
CA GLU A 104 -9.78 0.89 -6.22
C GLU A 104 -11.06 0.05 -6.17
N VAL A 105 -12.15 0.63 -5.67
CA VAL A 105 -13.47 -0.02 -5.58
C VAL A 105 -14.56 0.95 -5.97
N MET A 106 -15.50 0.49 -6.79
CA MET A 106 -16.73 1.17 -7.12
C MET A 106 -17.94 0.30 -6.77
N SER A 107 -18.84 0.82 -5.95
CA SER A 107 -20.02 0.11 -5.48
C SER A 107 -21.36 0.68 -5.99
N SER A 108 -21.31 1.66 -6.92
CA SER A 108 -22.50 2.22 -7.57
C SER A 108 -22.08 2.83 -8.90
N SER A 109 -22.39 2.17 -10.02
CA SER A 109 -22.02 2.63 -11.36
C SER A 109 -23.24 2.72 -12.27
N THR A 110 -23.34 3.83 -13.02
CA THR A 110 -24.35 4.00 -14.09
C THR A 110 -23.79 3.78 -15.49
N GLY A 111 -22.46 3.64 -15.64
CA GLY A 111 -21.81 3.38 -16.93
C GLY A 111 -20.47 4.06 -17.08
N VAL A 112 -19.55 3.82 -16.12
CA VAL A 112 -18.18 4.35 -16.20
C VAL A 112 -17.33 3.59 -17.20
N GLU A 113 -16.31 4.26 -17.74
CA GLU A 113 -15.33 3.62 -18.63
C GLU A 113 -14.46 2.64 -17.84
N THR A 114 -14.21 1.49 -18.46
CA THR A 114 -13.30 0.45 -17.96
C THR A 114 -12.44 -0.04 -19.13
N PRO A 115 -11.39 -0.84 -18.90
CA PRO A 115 -10.59 -1.44 -19.98
C PRO A 115 -11.41 -2.29 -20.96
N TYR A 116 -12.62 -2.65 -20.58
CA TYR A 116 -13.53 -3.50 -21.37
C TYR A 116 -14.72 -2.73 -21.96
N GLY A 117 -14.69 -1.40 -21.90
CA GLY A 117 -15.75 -0.48 -22.30
C GLY A 117 -16.62 -0.02 -21.13
N LYS A 118 -17.71 0.70 -21.44
CA LYS A 118 -18.63 1.18 -20.40
C LYS A 118 -19.29 0.05 -19.64
N SER A 119 -19.30 0.17 -18.31
CA SER A 119 -19.89 -0.82 -17.42
C SER A 119 -20.71 -0.15 -16.32
N SER A 120 -21.90 -0.69 -16.06
CA SER A 120 -22.74 -0.33 -14.89
C SER A 120 -22.64 -1.35 -13.75
N TYR A 121 -21.71 -2.29 -13.82
CA TYR A 121 -21.45 -3.21 -12.72
C TYR A 121 -20.55 -2.55 -11.68
N ASP A 122 -20.75 -2.91 -10.41
CA ASP A 122 -19.76 -2.67 -9.36
C ASP A 122 -18.47 -3.40 -9.71
N TRP A 123 -17.34 -2.84 -9.28
CA TRP A 123 -16.06 -3.46 -9.58
C TRP A 123 -15.02 -3.23 -8.47
N ILE A 124 -14.07 -4.14 -8.45
CA ILE A 124 -12.89 -4.11 -7.59
C ILE A 124 -11.68 -4.14 -8.51
N GLU A 125 -10.76 -3.23 -8.32
CA GLU A 125 -9.48 -3.25 -9.01
C GLU A 125 -8.40 -3.84 -8.10
N LEU A 126 -7.59 -4.73 -8.67
CA LEU A 126 -6.40 -5.29 -8.04
C LEU A 126 -5.16 -4.76 -8.75
N TYR A 127 -4.15 -4.38 -8.00
CA TYR A 127 -2.86 -3.91 -8.47
C TYR A 127 -1.75 -4.87 -8.06
N ASN A 128 -0.88 -5.24 -9.01
CA ASN A 128 0.33 -6.02 -8.74
C ASN A 128 1.55 -5.10 -8.61
N ALA A 129 1.96 -4.81 -7.40
CA ALA A 129 3.17 -4.01 -7.10
C ALA A 129 4.48 -4.82 -7.18
N ALA A 130 4.42 -6.12 -7.45
CA ALA A 130 5.62 -6.94 -7.61
C ALA A 130 6.29 -6.69 -8.97
N THR A 131 7.56 -7.06 -9.05
CA THR A 131 8.36 -6.95 -10.29
C THR A 131 8.19 -8.14 -11.24
N VAL A 132 7.30 -9.07 -10.88
CA VAL A 132 6.98 -10.28 -11.67
C VAL A 132 5.46 -10.44 -11.80
N PRO A 133 4.97 -11.11 -12.84
CA PRO A 133 3.54 -11.44 -12.95
C PRO A 133 3.08 -12.31 -11.78
N VAL A 134 1.85 -12.11 -11.31
CA VAL A 134 1.23 -12.90 -10.24
C VAL A 134 -0.02 -13.59 -10.76
N SER A 135 -0.05 -14.94 -10.73
CA SER A 135 -1.28 -15.71 -10.96
C SER A 135 -2.20 -15.59 -9.75
N LEU A 136 -3.47 -15.33 -10.01
CA LEU A 136 -4.53 -15.32 -9.00
C LEU A 136 -5.29 -16.64 -8.90
N ASP A 137 -4.77 -17.73 -9.49
CA ASP A 137 -5.41 -19.03 -9.38
C ASP A 137 -5.54 -19.47 -7.91
N GLY A 138 -6.78 -19.75 -7.52
CA GLY A 138 -7.11 -20.14 -6.16
C GLY A 138 -7.21 -19.00 -5.15
N TRP A 139 -6.97 -17.74 -5.55
CA TRP A 139 -7.19 -16.60 -4.68
C TRP A 139 -8.68 -16.34 -4.48
N TRP A 140 -9.02 -15.58 -3.45
CA TRP A 140 -10.40 -15.34 -3.05
C TRP A 140 -10.67 -13.84 -2.85
N LEU A 141 -11.81 -13.40 -3.37
CA LEU A 141 -12.42 -12.11 -3.04
C LEU A 141 -13.66 -12.33 -2.18
N SER A 142 -13.89 -11.41 -1.24
CA SER A 142 -15.09 -11.41 -0.41
C SER A 142 -15.48 -9.98 0.01
N ASP A 143 -16.77 -9.76 0.17
CA ASP A 143 -17.40 -8.61 0.82
C ASP A 143 -17.80 -8.92 2.28
N ASN A 144 -17.47 -10.10 2.80
CA ASN A 144 -17.90 -10.55 4.11
C ASN A 144 -16.73 -11.04 4.95
N PRO A 145 -16.35 -10.32 6.03
CA PRO A 145 -15.25 -10.73 6.92
C PRO A 145 -15.44 -12.10 7.58
N ASN A 146 -16.70 -12.55 7.75
CA ASN A 146 -16.99 -13.85 8.32
C ASN A 146 -16.89 -15.00 7.30
N HIS A 147 -16.84 -14.67 6.01
CA HIS A 147 -16.72 -15.62 4.90
C HIS A 147 -15.64 -15.16 3.91
N PRO A 148 -14.35 -15.10 4.29
CA PRO A 148 -13.27 -14.52 3.47
C PRO A 148 -13.00 -15.28 2.17
N ARG A 149 -13.51 -16.49 2.02
CA ARG A 149 -13.42 -17.34 0.81
C ARG A 149 -14.76 -17.40 0.07
N LYS A 150 -15.33 -16.24 -0.30
CA LYS A 150 -16.66 -16.19 -0.95
C LYS A 150 -16.58 -16.45 -2.46
N CYS A 151 -15.68 -15.80 -3.17
CA CYS A 151 -15.54 -15.86 -4.63
C CYS A 151 -14.12 -16.24 -5.00
N GLN A 152 -13.94 -17.41 -5.59
CA GLN A 152 -12.62 -17.86 -6.04
C GLN A 152 -12.27 -17.26 -7.41
N LEU A 153 -11.05 -16.76 -7.53
CA LEU A 153 -10.47 -16.32 -8.79
C LEU A 153 -9.74 -17.50 -9.46
N SER A 154 -9.82 -17.58 -10.78
CA SER A 154 -9.13 -18.61 -11.57
C SER A 154 -8.84 -18.12 -12.99
N GLY A 155 -7.77 -18.64 -13.60
CA GLY A 155 -7.41 -18.36 -14.99
C GLY A 155 -6.93 -16.92 -15.24
N VAL A 156 -6.58 -16.17 -14.21
CA VAL A 156 -6.17 -14.77 -14.32
C VAL A 156 -4.78 -14.53 -13.76
N THR A 157 -4.02 -13.70 -14.46
CA THR A 157 -2.67 -13.29 -14.07
C THR A 157 -2.57 -11.76 -14.20
N ILE A 158 -2.06 -11.10 -13.17
CA ILE A 158 -1.78 -9.67 -13.24
C ILE A 158 -0.30 -9.49 -13.60
N PRO A 159 0.03 -8.80 -14.71
CA PRO A 159 1.41 -8.48 -15.06
C PRO A 159 2.13 -7.68 -13.96
N ALA A 160 3.46 -7.67 -13.95
CA ALA A 160 4.24 -6.81 -13.07
C ALA A 160 3.85 -5.34 -13.27
N GLY A 161 3.52 -4.63 -12.18
CA GLY A 161 3.03 -3.25 -12.22
C GLY A 161 1.66 -3.07 -12.88
N GLY A 162 0.95 -4.17 -13.20
CA GLY A 162 -0.33 -4.15 -13.90
C GLY A 162 -1.53 -4.11 -12.97
N TYR A 163 -2.70 -3.90 -13.58
CA TYR A 163 -4.00 -3.81 -12.92
C TYR A 163 -4.96 -4.85 -13.46
N LEU A 164 -5.93 -5.27 -12.66
CA LEU A 164 -7.01 -6.17 -13.04
C LEU A 164 -8.34 -5.63 -12.47
N VAL A 165 -9.30 -5.38 -13.34
CA VAL A 165 -10.67 -5.05 -12.93
C VAL A 165 -11.48 -6.32 -12.83
N VAL A 166 -12.09 -6.55 -11.65
CA VAL A 166 -12.99 -7.67 -11.35
C VAL A 166 -14.39 -7.11 -11.12
N PHE A 167 -15.35 -7.50 -11.95
CA PHE A 167 -16.73 -7.05 -11.81
C PHE A 167 -17.47 -7.83 -10.72
N ALA A 168 -17.91 -7.13 -9.70
CA ALA A 168 -18.78 -7.63 -8.63
C ALA A 168 -20.24 -7.60 -9.11
N SER A 169 -20.54 -8.33 -10.18
CA SER A 169 -21.79 -8.26 -10.94
C SER A 169 -22.89 -9.19 -10.45
N GLY A 170 -22.58 -10.10 -9.52
CA GLY A 170 -23.47 -11.20 -9.14
C GLY A 170 -23.47 -12.38 -10.13
N LEU A 171 -22.60 -12.34 -11.15
CA LEU A 171 -22.47 -13.38 -12.18
C LEU A 171 -21.23 -14.22 -11.94
N THR A 172 -21.25 -15.46 -12.40
CA THR A 172 -20.12 -16.41 -12.32
C THR A 172 -19.24 -16.40 -13.58
N ALA A 173 -19.68 -15.73 -14.64
CA ALA A 173 -18.96 -15.62 -15.91
C ALA A 173 -19.33 -14.33 -16.64
N SER A 174 -18.47 -13.90 -17.56
CA SER A 174 -18.72 -12.73 -18.39
C SER A 174 -19.92 -12.97 -19.33
N PRO A 175 -20.92 -12.05 -19.36
CA PRO A 175 -22.04 -12.14 -20.28
C PRO A 175 -21.63 -12.10 -21.76
N SER A 176 -20.47 -11.53 -22.08
CA SER A 176 -19.89 -11.52 -23.44
C SER A 176 -19.21 -12.82 -23.84
N GLY A 177 -19.08 -13.78 -22.93
CA GLY A 177 -18.34 -15.02 -23.13
C GLY A 177 -16.80 -14.86 -23.20
N ARG A 178 -16.29 -13.64 -22.92
CA ARG A 178 -14.84 -13.36 -22.89
C ARG A 178 -14.24 -13.87 -21.57
N SER A 179 -13.21 -14.68 -21.65
CA SER A 179 -12.52 -15.25 -20.49
C SER A 179 -11.54 -14.28 -19.82
N ASP A 180 -11.17 -13.20 -20.50
CA ASP A 180 -10.29 -12.15 -19.98
C ASP A 180 -11.05 -11.09 -19.13
N ILE A 181 -12.39 -11.14 -19.10
CA ILE A 181 -13.24 -10.30 -18.28
C ILE A 181 -13.73 -11.09 -17.07
N VAL A 182 -13.26 -10.71 -15.89
CA VAL A 182 -13.54 -11.44 -14.65
C VAL A 182 -14.81 -10.91 -14.00
N HIS A 183 -15.78 -11.81 -13.78
CA HIS A 183 -16.98 -11.58 -13.01
C HIS A 183 -17.01 -12.45 -11.77
N VAL A 184 -17.51 -11.91 -10.65
CA VAL A 184 -17.68 -12.66 -9.40
C VAL A 184 -19.13 -12.59 -8.91
N PRO A 185 -19.63 -13.69 -8.28
CA PRO A 185 -21.02 -13.81 -7.82
C PRO A 185 -21.25 -13.08 -6.49
N MET A 186 -20.80 -11.83 -6.42
CA MET A 186 -21.11 -10.92 -5.30
C MET A 186 -21.49 -9.54 -5.86
N ARG A 187 -22.04 -8.68 -5.01
CA ARG A 187 -22.36 -7.27 -5.27
C ARG A 187 -21.87 -6.45 -4.11
N LEU A 188 -21.50 -5.23 -4.35
CA LEU A 188 -21.05 -4.33 -3.30
C LEU A 188 -22.19 -3.43 -2.82
N SER A 189 -22.12 -3.04 -1.56
CA SER A 189 -23.10 -2.11 -0.98
C SER A 189 -22.64 -0.66 -1.19
N ALA A 190 -23.50 0.17 -1.80
CA ALA A 190 -23.24 1.61 -1.93
C ALA A 190 -23.23 2.32 -0.56
N LEU A 191 -23.84 1.75 0.47
CA LEU A 191 -23.85 2.30 1.84
C LEU A 191 -22.54 2.02 2.61
N GLY A 192 -21.59 1.38 1.97
CA GLY A 192 -20.32 0.97 2.54
C GLY A 192 -20.18 -0.54 2.60
N ASP A 193 -18.95 -1.01 2.49
CA ASP A 193 -18.62 -2.43 2.43
C ASP A 193 -17.20 -2.71 2.92
N THR A 194 -16.83 -3.97 3.05
CA THR A 194 -15.48 -4.39 3.36
C THR A 194 -15.00 -5.41 2.34
N VAL A 195 -14.11 -5.00 1.46
CA VAL A 195 -13.52 -5.89 0.45
C VAL A 195 -12.29 -6.58 1.03
N LEU A 196 -12.21 -7.90 0.88
CA LEU A 196 -11.13 -8.77 1.34
C LEU A 196 -10.52 -9.50 0.16
N LEU A 197 -9.19 -9.56 0.13
CA LEU A 197 -8.41 -10.39 -0.79
C LEU A 197 -7.63 -11.43 0.03
N SER A 198 -7.79 -12.71 -0.28
CA SER A 198 -7.08 -13.80 0.40
C SER A 198 -6.32 -14.67 -0.59
N ASP A 199 -5.20 -15.26 -0.16
CA ASP A 199 -4.42 -16.19 -0.96
C ASP A 199 -5.10 -17.59 -1.06
N PRO A 200 -4.57 -18.52 -1.87
CA PRO A 200 -5.12 -19.88 -1.99
C PRO A 200 -5.18 -20.65 -0.67
N SER A 201 -4.29 -20.35 0.29
CA SER A 201 -4.30 -20.94 1.63
C SER A 201 -5.37 -20.32 2.54
N GLY A 202 -5.96 -19.19 2.12
CA GLY A 202 -6.97 -18.44 2.88
C GLY A 202 -6.38 -17.43 3.85
N ASN A 203 -5.09 -17.12 3.73
CA ASN A 203 -4.52 -16.03 4.49
C ASN A 203 -5.03 -14.69 3.92
N LEU A 204 -5.44 -13.79 4.78
CA LEU A 204 -5.80 -12.43 4.38
C LEU A 204 -4.56 -11.71 3.84
N ILE A 205 -4.62 -11.30 2.59
CA ILE A 205 -3.55 -10.58 1.90
C ILE A 205 -3.78 -9.08 2.01
N ASP A 206 -5.01 -8.64 1.69
CA ASP A 206 -5.35 -7.23 1.75
C ASP A 206 -6.82 -7.04 2.14
N LYS A 207 -7.10 -5.85 2.68
CA LYS A 207 -8.43 -5.42 3.11
C LYS A 207 -8.62 -3.95 2.80
N LEU A 208 -9.76 -3.62 2.21
CA LEU A 208 -10.21 -2.25 2.04
C LEU A 208 -11.59 -2.06 2.66
N VAL A 209 -11.70 -1.18 3.65
CA VAL A 209 -12.99 -0.73 4.17
C VAL A 209 -13.46 0.42 3.28
N VAL A 210 -14.51 0.18 2.54
CA VAL A 210 -15.11 1.12 1.60
C VAL A 210 -16.20 1.89 2.33
N PRO A 211 -16.14 3.22 2.39
CA PRO A 211 -17.22 4.03 2.97
C PRO A 211 -18.45 4.03 2.06
N GLN A 212 -19.51 4.72 2.46
CA GLN A 212 -20.62 5.03 1.56
C GLN A 212 -20.09 5.81 0.34
N LEU A 213 -20.47 5.38 -0.85
CA LEU A 213 -20.09 5.99 -2.12
C LEU A 213 -21.29 6.61 -2.82
N GLU A 214 -21.08 7.77 -3.41
CA GLU A 214 -21.99 8.34 -4.40
C GLU A 214 -21.91 7.57 -5.72
N THR A 215 -22.94 7.71 -6.54
CA THR A 215 -22.96 7.07 -7.87
C THR A 215 -21.84 7.60 -8.77
N ASP A 216 -21.16 6.68 -9.45
CA ASP A 216 -20.01 6.93 -10.33
C ASP A 216 -18.79 7.53 -9.61
N VAL A 217 -18.72 7.39 -8.29
CA VAL A 217 -17.54 7.70 -7.49
C VAL A 217 -16.92 6.42 -6.97
N SER A 218 -15.61 6.28 -7.13
CA SER A 218 -14.85 5.19 -6.57
C SER A 218 -14.07 5.59 -5.33
N TYR A 219 -13.53 4.60 -4.62
CA TYR A 219 -12.69 4.78 -3.44
C TYR A 219 -11.48 3.87 -3.53
N GLY A 220 -10.30 4.40 -3.32
CA GLY A 220 -9.09 3.63 -3.54
C GLY A 220 -7.85 4.25 -2.94
N ARG A 221 -6.70 3.65 -3.27
CA ARG A 221 -5.38 3.96 -2.74
C ARG A 221 -4.63 4.90 -3.68
N ASP A 222 -4.09 5.96 -3.13
CA ASP A 222 -3.02 6.71 -3.78
C ASP A 222 -1.67 6.05 -3.45
N PHE A 223 -1.07 5.38 -4.41
CA PHE A 223 0.21 4.70 -4.22
C PHE A 223 1.41 5.63 -4.28
N ASP A 224 1.25 6.89 -4.71
CA ASP A 224 2.34 7.88 -4.74
C ASP A 224 2.44 8.67 -3.45
N HIS A 225 1.30 9.22 -3.00
CA HIS A 225 1.25 10.11 -1.85
C HIS A 225 0.68 9.41 -0.61
N GLY A 226 0.11 8.24 -0.82
CA GLY A 226 -0.50 7.41 0.20
C GLY A 226 -1.80 7.92 0.76
N GLY A 227 -2.54 6.99 1.33
CA GLY A 227 -3.87 7.24 1.85
C GLY A 227 -4.95 6.63 1.00
N LEU A 228 -6.18 6.91 1.40
CA LEU A 228 -7.40 6.46 0.75
C LEU A 228 -8.21 7.70 0.37
N PHE A 229 -8.67 7.73 -0.86
CA PHE A 229 -9.33 8.90 -1.44
C PHE A 229 -10.54 8.47 -2.26
N TYR A 230 -11.46 9.42 -2.45
CA TYR A 230 -12.55 9.31 -3.41
C TYR A 230 -12.09 9.82 -4.77
N TYR A 231 -12.59 9.21 -5.84
CA TYR A 231 -12.27 9.57 -7.22
C TYR A 231 -13.55 9.76 -8.02
N THR A 232 -13.75 10.96 -8.55
CA THR A 232 -14.84 11.27 -9.50
C THR A 232 -14.48 10.94 -10.93
N GLU A 233 -13.18 10.94 -11.23
CA GLU A 233 -12.63 10.42 -12.49
C GLU A 233 -12.02 9.06 -12.19
N THR A 234 -12.76 8.00 -12.46
CA THR A 234 -12.35 6.63 -12.18
C THR A 234 -11.26 6.19 -13.15
N THR A 235 -10.27 5.47 -12.63
CA THR A 235 -9.08 5.06 -13.39
C THR A 235 -9.02 3.55 -13.56
N ALA A 236 -10.17 2.89 -13.72
CA ALA A 236 -10.27 1.44 -13.84
C ALA A 236 -9.28 0.87 -14.87
N GLY A 237 -8.40 -0.02 -14.45
CA GLY A 237 -7.32 -0.62 -15.26
C GLY A 237 -6.03 0.18 -15.29
N ALA A 238 -5.92 1.26 -14.51
CA ALA A 238 -4.76 2.12 -14.47
C ALA A 238 -4.50 2.65 -13.06
N LYS A 239 -3.40 3.38 -12.91
CA LYS A 239 -3.04 4.02 -11.64
C LYS A 239 -4.03 5.12 -11.29
N ASN A 240 -4.45 5.17 -10.03
CA ASN A 240 -5.32 6.22 -9.52
C ASN A 240 -4.71 7.61 -9.69
N GLY A 241 -5.52 8.56 -10.15
CA GLY A 241 -5.17 9.96 -10.35
C GLY A 241 -5.25 10.77 -9.05
N GLN A 242 -5.60 12.04 -9.19
CA GLN A 242 -5.80 12.91 -8.03
C GLN A 242 -7.16 12.64 -7.39
N GLY A 243 -7.17 12.14 -6.16
CA GLY A 243 -8.36 11.94 -5.36
C GLY A 243 -8.65 13.11 -4.42
N PHE A 244 -9.79 13.07 -3.72
CA PHE A 244 -10.18 14.01 -2.69
C PHE A 244 -10.53 13.28 -1.38
N SER A 245 -10.33 13.94 -0.22
CA SER A 245 -10.39 13.30 1.09
C SER A 245 -11.79 13.14 1.67
N GLY A 246 -12.83 13.61 0.97
CA GLY A 246 -14.24 13.49 1.38
C GLY A 246 -15.11 14.51 0.69
N TYR A 247 -16.42 14.31 0.75
CA TYR A 247 -17.39 15.30 0.30
C TYR A 247 -17.42 16.45 1.33
N ALA A 248 -17.38 17.70 0.87
CA ALA A 248 -17.71 18.81 1.71
C ALA A 248 -19.18 18.66 2.13
N ALA A 249 -19.42 18.65 3.44
CA ALA A 249 -20.77 18.61 4.00
C ALA A 249 -21.52 19.91 3.70
#